data_810d15c3fc029f9fec7bce0667726199
#
_entry.id   810d15c3fc029f9fec7bce0667726199
#
_cell.length_a   1.000
_cell.length_b   1.000
_cell.length_c   1.000
_cell.angle_alpha   90.00
_cell.angle_beta   90.00
_cell.angle_gamma   90.00
#
_symmetry.space_group_name_H-M   'P 1'
#
loop_
_entity.id
_entity.type
_entity.pdbx_description
1 polymer ?
#
loop_
_entity_poly.entity_id
_entity_poly.type
_entity_poly.pdbx_seq_one_letter_code
_entity_poly.pdbx_strand_id
1 'polypeptide(L)'
;VTALPHTRTRIRRPLTRLTVGAAVTLLALAVPTGAQAAVPRPVPEPVPTGPAYCSSVHNPQLAARLSQDIATALTGRQDTVAFAVSDAKTGVSCTYHASWHFDSASVVKVTIMGAVLRRAEDEHRYLTDWEVGNLEQMITASDNTAATDLWNSLGMPYLQTFLKLAGMNDTQLGADGYWGLTQITAADELKALDVYTGNPSVLTPAAKAYGLKLMSQVEADQRWGTPYGAPAGVTTHVKNGWLPRATHGWRVHSLGIFTSPTKDYRMAVLTQDNASESYGIDTIQLIASAVHHDLGAPVGSHISALAPHSGNTQAPEVSDGSAPFGPVAH
;
A
#
# COMPACT_ATOMS: atom_id res chain seq x y z
N VAL A 1 -21.10 -56.55 -12.51
CA VAL A 1 -21.00 -57.86 -11.97
C VAL A 1 -20.20 -57.75 -10.66
N THR A 2 -20.89 -58.02 -9.56
CA THR A 2 -20.72 -58.64 -8.26
C THR A 2 -20.14 -57.71 -7.17
N ALA A 3 -20.86 -57.16 -6.32
CA ALA A 3 -21.61 -57.46 -5.09
C ALA A 3 -20.74 -57.96 -3.89
N LEU A 4 -20.87 -57.20 -2.79
CA LEU A 4 -20.63 -57.31 -1.36
C LEU A 4 -20.62 -58.77 -0.75
N PRO A 5 -20.17 -59.04 0.52
CA PRO A 5 -20.94 -58.57 1.68
C PRO A 5 -20.19 -58.21 2.99
N HIS A 6 -20.99 -57.67 3.89
CA HIS A 6 -20.83 -57.37 5.29
C HIS A 6 -20.34 -58.49 6.21
N THR A 7 -19.70 -58.16 7.35
CA THR A 7 -20.05 -58.80 8.63
C THR A 7 -19.77 -57.89 9.84
N ARG A 8 -20.79 -57.69 10.67
CA ARG A 8 -20.77 -57.14 12.03
C ARG A 8 -20.44 -58.25 13.02
N THR A 9 -19.71 -57.92 14.08
CA THR A 9 -19.80 -58.71 15.30
C THR A 9 -19.73 -57.80 16.53
N ARG A 10 -20.81 -57.80 17.30
CA ARG A 10 -20.96 -57.27 18.69
C ARG A 10 -20.61 -58.39 19.64
N ILE A 11 -19.89 -58.08 20.73
CA ILE A 11 -19.93 -58.92 21.97
C ILE A 11 -20.04 -57.99 23.17
N ARG A 12 -21.02 -58.40 24.05
CA ARG A 12 -21.42 -57.77 25.33
C ARG A 12 -20.76 -58.51 26.51
N ARG A 13 -20.31 -57.72 27.52
CA ARG A 13 -20.36 -57.81 29.01
C ARG A 13 -20.03 -59.17 29.71
N PRO A 14 -19.58 -59.19 31.02
CA PRO A 14 -20.31 -58.61 32.15
C PRO A 14 -19.49 -57.91 33.27
N LEU A 15 -20.28 -57.28 34.18
CA LEU A 15 -19.88 -56.71 35.46
C LEU A 15 -19.48 -57.73 36.49
N THR A 16 -18.52 -57.37 37.36
CA THR A 16 -18.43 -57.94 38.71
C THR A 16 -18.03 -56.85 39.71
N ARG A 17 -18.91 -56.61 40.69
CA ARG A 17 -18.69 -55.73 41.85
C ARG A 17 -17.88 -56.48 42.89
N LEU A 18 -16.86 -55.87 43.46
CA LEU A 18 -16.33 -56.22 44.78
C LEU A 18 -16.18 -54.94 45.61
N THR A 19 -16.92 -54.87 46.68
CA THR A 19 -16.82 -53.89 47.76
C THR A 19 -15.78 -54.38 48.77
N VAL A 20 -14.74 -53.60 49.02
CA VAL A 20 -13.89 -53.76 50.24
C VAL A 20 -13.80 -52.35 50.84
N GLY A 21 -14.34 -52.25 52.04
CA GLY A 21 -14.22 -51.04 52.87
C GLY A 21 -12.83 -51.02 53.54
N ALA A 22 -12.17 -49.89 53.45
CA ALA A 22 -11.01 -49.58 54.29
C ALA A 22 -11.19 -48.18 54.86
N ALA A 23 -11.29 -48.08 56.17
CA ALA A 23 -11.26 -46.82 56.87
C ALA A 23 -9.90 -46.17 56.75
N VAL A 24 -9.85 -44.96 56.18
CA VAL A 24 -8.65 -44.12 56.13
C VAL A 24 -8.84 -42.91 57.04
N THR A 25 -8.03 -42.89 58.08
CA THR A 25 -7.87 -41.82 59.05
C THR A 25 -7.34 -40.58 58.32
N LEU A 26 -8.13 -39.46 58.28
CA LEU A 26 -7.71 -38.18 57.72
C LEU A 26 -6.70 -37.51 58.70
N LEU A 27 -5.42 -37.50 58.32
CA LEU A 27 -4.42 -36.61 58.84
C LEU A 27 -4.54 -35.28 58.04
N ALA A 28 -5.04 -34.23 58.65
CA ALA A 28 -5.07 -32.89 58.05
C ALA A 28 -3.64 -32.32 58.07
N LEU A 29 -2.96 -32.37 56.95
CA LEU A 29 -1.75 -31.59 56.67
C LEU A 29 -2.17 -30.17 56.29
N ALA A 30 -1.90 -29.22 57.17
CA ALA A 30 -2.02 -27.79 56.87
C ALA A 30 -0.97 -27.43 55.81
N VAL A 31 -1.42 -27.19 54.57
CA VAL A 31 -0.58 -26.63 53.51
C VAL A 31 -0.49 -25.11 53.74
N PRO A 32 0.71 -24.51 53.87
CA PRO A 32 0.83 -23.05 53.94
C PRO A 32 0.34 -22.46 52.62
N THR A 33 -0.67 -21.62 52.70
CA THR A 33 -1.08 -20.77 51.57
C THR A 33 0.04 -19.80 51.23
N GLY A 34 0.87 -20.19 50.25
CA GLY A 34 1.87 -19.30 49.65
C GLY A 34 1.13 -18.11 49.05
N ALA A 35 1.44 -16.93 49.53
CA ALA A 35 0.99 -15.71 48.91
C ALA A 35 1.49 -15.69 47.46
N GLN A 36 0.59 -15.90 46.50
CA GLN A 36 0.90 -15.64 45.07
C GLN A 36 1.23 -14.19 44.93
N ALA A 37 2.49 -13.88 44.65
CA ALA A 37 2.89 -12.56 44.24
C ALA A 37 2.04 -12.14 43.05
N ALA A 38 1.25 -11.08 43.20
CA ALA A 38 0.47 -10.51 42.12
C ALA A 38 1.43 -10.14 40.97
N VAL A 39 1.24 -10.75 39.80
CA VAL A 39 1.94 -10.35 38.59
C VAL A 39 1.63 -8.88 38.36
N PRO A 40 2.66 -7.99 38.27
CA PRO A 40 2.41 -6.59 38.02
C PRO A 40 1.60 -6.45 36.72
N ARG A 41 0.47 -5.76 36.78
CA ARG A 41 -0.26 -5.39 35.56
C ARG A 41 0.68 -4.52 34.74
N PRO A 42 0.85 -4.78 33.42
CA PRO A 42 1.61 -3.89 32.57
C PRO A 42 1.02 -2.48 32.70
N VAL A 43 1.85 -1.53 33.04
CA VAL A 43 1.51 -0.11 33.05
C VAL A 43 1.17 0.24 31.62
N PRO A 44 0.01 0.85 31.30
CA PRO A 44 -0.27 1.31 29.96
C PRO A 44 0.85 2.24 29.51
N GLU A 45 1.50 1.93 28.38
CA GLU A 45 2.45 2.87 27.80
C GLU A 45 1.74 4.21 27.54
N PRO A 46 2.39 5.36 27.83
CA PRO A 46 1.80 6.66 27.57
C PRO A 46 1.48 6.77 26.08
N VAL A 47 0.24 7.15 25.76
CA VAL A 47 -0.20 7.44 24.40
C VAL A 47 0.67 8.58 23.87
N PRO A 48 1.37 8.41 22.72
CA PRO A 48 2.21 9.46 22.16
C PRO A 48 1.40 10.75 21.95
N THR A 49 1.92 11.90 22.42
CA THR A 49 1.28 13.22 22.29
C THR A 49 1.60 13.90 20.94
N GLY A 50 1.98 13.14 19.90
CA GLY A 50 2.32 13.62 18.57
C GLY A 50 1.13 13.67 17.61
N PRO A 51 1.34 14.11 16.35
CA PRO A 51 0.30 14.12 15.33
C PRO A 51 -0.28 12.73 15.12
N ALA A 52 -1.62 12.62 15.08
CA ALA A 52 -2.31 11.35 14.86
C ALA A 52 -2.53 11.12 13.36
N TYR A 53 -1.48 10.79 12.61
CA TYR A 53 -1.57 10.47 11.18
C TYR A 53 -2.27 9.14 10.91
N CYS A 54 -2.12 8.17 11.81
CA CYS A 54 -2.57 6.80 11.64
C CYS A 54 -3.62 6.40 12.67
N SER A 55 -4.51 5.51 12.28
CA SER A 55 -5.54 4.91 13.13
C SER A 55 -5.72 3.43 12.84
N SER A 56 -6.15 2.66 13.84
CA SER A 56 -6.62 1.29 13.70
C SER A 56 -7.49 0.91 14.89
N VAL A 57 -8.61 0.29 14.63
CA VAL A 57 -9.49 -0.25 15.67
C VAL A 57 -8.86 -1.47 16.35
N HIS A 58 -8.15 -2.28 15.56
CA HIS A 58 -7.58 -3.56 16.04
C HIS A 58 -6.15 -3.44 16.55
N ASN A 59 -5.38 -2.45 16.08
CA ASN A 59 -3.97 -2.25 16.40
C ASN A 59 -3.65 -0.79 16.74
N PRO A 60 -4.28 -0.20 17.78
CA PRO A 60 -4.11 1.24 18.08
C PRO A 60 -2.67 1.61 18.48
N GLN A 61 -1.92 0.70 19.14
CA GLN A 61 -0.52 0.93 19.49
C GLN A 61 0.38 0.96 18.25
N LEU A 62 0.15 0.08 17.27
CA LEU A 62 0.87 0.11 15.99
C LEU A 62 0.58 1.43 15.25
N ALA A 63 -0.68 1.86 15.19
CA ALA A 63 -1.06 3.11 14.57
C ALA A 63 -0.42 4.33 15.25
N ALA A 64 -0.37 4.34 16.59
CA ALA A 64 0.27 5.41 17.36
C ALA A 64 1.80 5.46 17.11
N ARG A 65 2.48 4.31 17.12
CA ARG A 65 3.91 4.21 16.82
C ARG A 65 4.20 4.69 15.41
N LEU A 66 3.47 4.19 14.42
CA LEU A 66 3.64 4.59 13.03
C LEU A 66 3.41 6.10 12.82
N SER A 67 2.43 6.70 13.52
CA SER A 67 2.24 8.16 13.53
C SER A 67 3.47 8.89 14.03
N GLN A 68 4.08 8.41 15.13
CA GLN A 68 5.27 8.99 15.72
C GLN A 68 6.49 8.88 14.78
N ASP A 69 6.68 7.72 14.16
CA ASP A 69 7.82 7.47 13.29
C ASP A 69 7.71 8.26 11.99
N ILE A 70 6.51 8.40 11.42
CA ILE A 70 6.25 9.31 10.29
C ILE A 70 6.49 10.78 10.69
N ALA A 71 6.04 11.20 11.88
CA ALA A 71 6.30 12.56 12.36
C ALA A 71 7.81 12.84 12.48
N THR A 72 8.56 11.86 12.97
CA THR A 72 10.03 11.93 13.04
C THR A 72 10.65 12.03 11.65
N ALA A 73 10.18 11.21 10.70
CA ALA A 73 10.63 11.21 9.31
C ALA A 73 10.42 12.56 8.61
N LEU A 74 9.34 13.27 8.94
CA LEU A 74 9.00 14.57 8.36
C LEU A 74 9.68 15.76 9.08
N THR A 75 10.37 15.52 10.18
CA THR A 75 11.02 16.59 10.94
C THR A 75 12.07 17.32 10.10
N GLY A 76 11.93 18.64 9.96
CA GLY A 76 12.85 19.49 9.19
C GLY A 76 12.65 19.45 7.67
N ARG A 77 11.69 18.68 7.15
CA ARG A 77 11.31 18.73 5.72
C ARG A 77 10.60 20.05 5.42
N GLN A 78 10.88 20.62 4.25
CA GLN A 78 10.37 21.94 3.83
C GLN A 78 9.40 21.85 2.67
N ASP A 79 9.25 20.66 2.07
CA ASP A 79 8.32 20.38 0.99
C ASP A 79 6.88 20.20 1.50
N THR A 80 5.93 20.43 0.61
CA THR A 80 4.52 20.13 0.84
C THR A 80 4.29 18.65 0.60
N VAL A 81 3.81 17.93 1.62
CA VAL A 81 3.62 16.49 1.61
C VAL A 81 2.15 16.13 1.80
N ALA A 82 1.67 15.17 1.02
CA ALA A 82 0.44 14.45 1.28
C ALA A 82 0.69 12.94 1.19
N PHE A 83 0.07 12.16 2.05
CA PHE A 83 0.13 10.70 1.94
C PHE A 83 -1.15 10.02 2.40
N ALA A 84 -1.34 8.81 1.87
CA ALA A 84 -2.33 7.85 2.32
C ALA A 84 -1.71 6.45 2.34
N VAL A 85 -1.93 5.71 3.43
CA VAL A 85 -1.46 4.33 3.62
C VAL A 85 -2.63 3.47 4.11
N SER A 86 -2.72 2.24 3.63
CA SER A 86 -3.69 1.26 4.11
C SER A 86 -3.05 -0.12 4.19
N ASP A 87 -3.19 -0.79 5.31
CA ASP A 87 -2.77 -2.18 5.50
C ASP A 87 -3.99 -3.06 5.81
N ALA A 88 -4.30 -3.96 4.88
CA ALA A 88 -5.42 -4.88 5.00
C ALA A 88 -5.21 -5.97 6.06
N LYS A 89 -3.96 -6.24 6.46
CA LYS A 89 -3.65 -7.29 7.46
C LYS A 89 -3.78 -6.78 8.89
N THR A 90 -3.36 -5.55 9.16
CA THR A 90 -3.40 -4.96 10.50
C THR A 90 -4.59 -4.04 10.72
N GLY A 91 -5.27 -3.64 9.64
CA GLY A 91 -6.35 -2.64 9.67
C GLY A 91 -5.84 -1.24 10.01
N VAL A 92 -4.54 -0.97 9.83
CA VAL A 92 -3.98 0.37 9.98
C VAL A 92 -4.25 1.19 8.73
N SER A 93 -4.68 2.43 8.95
CA SER A 93 -4.84 3.45 7.92
C SER A 93 -4.16 4.74 8.36
N CYS A 94 -3.37 5.35 7.49
CA CYS A 94 -2.72 6.63 7.74
C CYS A 94 -3.07 7.63 6.66
N THR A 95 -3.27 8.89 7.05
CA THR A 95 -3.53 9.99 6.11
C THR A 95 -2.93 11.29 6.62
N TYR A 96 -2.39 12.08 5.69
CA TYR A 96 -1.94 13.44 5.95
C TYR A 96 -2.17 14.30 4.70
N HIS A 97 -2.87 15.40 4.83
CA HIS A 97 -3.28 16.28 3.71
C HIS A 97 -3.86 15.50 2.50
N ALA A 98 -4.49 14.34 2.77
CA ALA A 98 -4.80 13.35 1.73
C ALA A 98 -5.83 13.83 0.70
N SER A 99 -6.51 14.96 0.93
CA SER A 99 -7.42 15.65 0.00
C SER A 99 -6.79 16.82 -0.77
N TRP A 100 -5.51 17.14 -0.52
CA TRP A 100 -4.83 18.20 -1.27
C TRP A 100 -4.50 17.74 -2.69
N HIS A 101 -4.59 18.69 -3.64
CA HIS A 101 -4.37 18.41 -5.05
C HIS A 101 -2.92 18.65 -5.47
N PHE A 102 -2.45 17.76 -6.35
CA PHE A 102 -1.10 17.78 -6.94
C PHE A 102 -1.20 17.49 -8.43
N ASP A 103 -0.35 18.11 -9.27
CA ASP A 103 -0.17 17.66 -10.65
C ASP A 103 0.39 16.24 -10.63
N SER A 104 -0.26 15.31 -11.31
CA SER A 104 0.02 13.88 -11.16
C SER A 104 1.38 13.41 -11.63
N ALA A 105 2.01 14.12 -12.58
CA ALA A 105 3.11 13.54 -13.34
C ALA A 105 2.75 12.13 -13.84
N SER A 106 3.71 11.22 -13.92
CA SER A 106 3.50 9.86 -14.46
C SER A 106 2.77 8.89 -13.52
N VAL A 107 2.39 9.27 -12.30
CA VAL A 107 1.63 8.32 -11.45
C VAL A 107 0.21 8.09 -11.97
N VAL A 108 -0.39 9.04 -12.72
CA VAL A 108 -1.68 8.86 -13.39
C VAL A 108 -1.72 7.67 -14.35
N LYS A 109 -0.57 7.17 -14.80
CA LYS A 109 -0.45 5.98 -15.66
C LYS A 109 -1.05 4.73 -15.01
N VAL A 110 -1.08 4.65 -13.67
CA VAL A 110 -1.80 3.60 -12.93
C VAL A 110 -3.30 3.67 -13.21
N THR A 111 -3.88 4.87 -13.21
CA THR A 111 -5.28 5.11 -13.54
C THR A 111 -5.58 4.81 -15.01
N ILE A 112 -4.71 5.25 -15.94
CA ILE A 112 -4.84 4.93 -17.37
C ILE A 112 -4.83 3.42 -17.59
N MET A 113 -3.90 2.68 -16.98
CA MET A 113 -3.83 1.23 -17.06
C MET A 113 -5.13 0.58 -16.56
N GLY A 114 -5.64 1.01 -15.40
CA GLY A 114 -6.90 0.51 -14.86
C GLY A 114 -8.07 0.71 -15.81
N ALA A 115 -8.15 1.88 -16.45
CA ALA A 115 -9.18 2.20 -17.41
C ALA A 115 -9.10 1.35 -18.69
N VAL A 116 -7.90 1.08 -19.23
CA VAL A 116 -7.71 0.18 -20.38
C VAL A 116 -8.15 -1.24 -20.05
N LEU A 117 -7.70 -1.77 -18.91
CA LEU A 117 -8.08 -3.11 -18.46
C LEU A 117 -9.60 -3.22 -18.28
N ARG A 118 -10.22 -2.23 -17.65
CA ARG A 118 -11.66 -2.20 -17.46
C ARG A 118 -12.42 -2.12 -18.78
N ARG A 119 -11.96 -1.32 -19.74
CA ARG A 119 -12.61 -1.24 -21.06
C ARG A 119 -12.61 -2.57 -21.79
N ALA A 120 -11.49 -3.30 -21.74
CA ALA A 120 -11.45 -4.64 -22.35
C ALA A 120 -12.47 -5.60 -21.72
N GLU A 121 -12.67 -5.52 -20.40
CA GLU A 121 -13.69 -6.30 -19.67
C GLU A 121 -15.12 -5.87 -20.03
N ASP A 122 -15.39 -4.56 -20.09
CA ASP A 122 -16.72 -4.04 -20.48
C ASP A 122 -17.10 -4.44 -21.92
N GLU A 123 -16.11 -4.51 -22.81
CA GLU A 123 -16.26 -4.96 -24.19
C GLU A 123 -16.19 -6.50 -24.35
N HIS A 124 -16.05 -7.25 -23.25
CA HIS A 124 -15.96 -8.72 -23.23
C HIS A 124 -14.89 -9.28 -24.18
N ARG A 125 -13.73 -8.64 -24.24
CA ARG A 125 -12.61 -9.02 -25.09
C ARG A 125 -11.29 -9.12 -24.34
N TYR A 126 -10.31 -9.74 -24.95
CA TYR A 126 -8.92 -9.65 -24.53
C TYR A 126 -8.33 -8.29 -24.92
N LEU A 127 -7.22 -7.93 -24.27
CA LEU A 127 -6.37 -6.83 -24.72
C LEU A 127 -5.87 -7.14 -26.14
N THR A 128 -5.83 -6.12 -27.00
CA THR A 128 -5.15 -6.21 -28.29
C THR A 128 -3.63 -6.18 -28.10
N ASP A 129 -2.87 -6.67 -29.10
CA ASP A 129 -1.38 -6.61 -29.07
C ASP A 129 -0.89 -5.16 -28.92
N TRP A 130 -1.60 -4.20 -29.52
CA TRP A 130 -1.31 -2.77 -29.38
C TRP A 130 -1.51 -2.27 -27.94
N GLU A 131 -2.60 -2.64 -27.27
CA GLU A 131 -2.83 -2.29 -25.86
C GLU A 131 -1.79 -2.95 -24.94
N VAL A 132 -1.46 -4.22 -25.18
CA VAL A 132 -0.41 -4.93 -24.41
C VAL A 132 0.92 -4.21 -24.53
N GLY A 133 1.38 -3.91 -25.76
CA GLY A 133 2.66 -3.23 -25.98
C GLY A 133 2.71 -1.84 -25.34
N ASN A 134 1.63 -1.05 -25.47
CA ASN A 134 1.57 0.28 -24.86
C ASN A 134 1.48 0.21 -23.32
N LEU A 135 0.72 -0.72 -22.75
CA LEU A 135 0.67 -0.91 -21.29
C LEU A 135 2.03 -1.30 -20.71
N GLU A 136 2.76 -2.19 -21.38
CA GLU A 136 4.11 -2.58 -20.97
C GLU A 136 5.05 -1.37 -20.97
N GLN A 137 5.16 -0.64 -22.08
CA GLN A 137 6.03 0.55 -22.19
C GLN A 137 5.62 1.65 -21.19
N MET A 138 4.31 1.95 -21.09
CA MET A 138 3.80 2.99 -20.21
C MET A 138 4.11 2.73 -18.73
N ILE A 139 3.98 1.49 -18.28
CA ILE A 139 4.15 1.18 -16.85
C ILE A 139 5.60 0.86 -16.52
N THR A 140 6.28 0.02 -17.30
CA THR A 140 7.62 -0.46 -16.94
C THR A 140 8.72 0.56 -17.22
N ALA A 141 8.66 1.27 -18.34
CA ALA A 141 9.61 2.31 -18.74
C ALA A 141 9.07 3.74 -18.53
N SER A 142 7.84 3.88 -18.08
CA SER A 142 7.16 5.17 -17.98
C SER A 142 7.07 5.93 -19.32
N ASP A 143 6.92 5.22 -20.44
CA ASP A 143 6.86 5.82 -21.77
C ASP A 143 5.68 6.79 -21.91
N ASN A 144 5.94 8.01 -22.43
CA ASN A 144 4.95 9.05 -22.54
C ASN A 144 4.13 8.97 -23.84
N THR A 145 4.73 8.43 -24.91
CA THR A 145 4.01 8.20 -26.16
C THR A 145 2.94 7.15 -25.94
N ALA A 146 3.30 6.03 -25.31
CA ALA A 146 2.36 4.98 -24.94
C ALA A 146 1.23 5.50 -24.03
N ALA A 147 1.57 6.37 -23.05
CA ALA A 147 0.55 7.00 -22.20
C ALA A 147 -0.41 7.88 -23.00
N THR A 148 0.11 8.72 -23.90
CA THR A 148 -0.69 9.58 -24.78
C THR A 148 -1.59 8.77 -25.68
N ASP A 149 -1.08 7.72 -26.29
CA ASP A 149 -1.82 6.84 -27.19
C ASP A 149 -2.99 6.14 -26.48
N LEU A 150 -2.73 5.60 -25.28
CA LEU A 150 -3.77 4.96 -24.46
C LEU A 150 -4.79 5.97 -23.95
N TRP A 151 -4.35 7.14 -23.47
CA TRP A 151 -5.23 8.24 -23.04
C TRP A 151 -6.18 8.67 -24.16
N ASN A 152 -5.64 8.93 -25.35
CA ASN A 152 -6.44 9.34 -26.50
C ASN A 152 -7.41 8.24 -26.95
N SER A 153 -6.99 6.99 -26.92
CA SER A 153 -7.83 5.85 -27.26
C SER A 153 -9.01 5.67 -26.30
N LEU A 154 -8.81 5.92 -25.00
CA LEU A 154 -9.88 5.88 -23.99
C LEU A 154 -10.86 7.06 -24.15
N GLY A 155 -10.31 8.25 -24.34
CA GLY A 155 -11.06 9.51 -24.36
C GLY A 155 -11.56 9.95 -22.98
N MET A 156 -11.76 11.24 -22.83
CA MET A 156 -12.17 11.88 -21.55
C MET A 156 -13.45 11.29 -20.94
N PRO A 157 -14.53 11.01 -21.72
CA PRO A 157 -15.75 10.47 -21.12
C PRO A 157 -15.56 9.10 -20.47
N TYR A 158 -14.74 8.22 -21.08
CA TYR A 158 -14.48 6.90 -20.52
C TYR A 158 -13.59 6.99 -19.26
N LEU A 159 -12.55 7.81 -19.30
CA LEU A 159 -11.70 8.08 -18.14
C LEU A 159 -12.51 8.62 -16.96
N GLN A 160 -13.40 9.58 -17.19
CA GLN A 160 -14.30 10.11 -16.15
C GLN A 160 -15.22 9.03 -15.57
N THR A 161 -15.71 8.11 -16.43
CA THR A 161 -16.53 6.98 -15.98
C THR A 161 -15.71 6.03 -15.11
N PHE A 162 -14.47 5.76 -15.52
CA PHE A 162 -13.55 4.92 -14.73
C PHE A 162 -13.25 5.54 -13.36
N LEU A 163 -12.95 6.83 -13.28
CA LEU A 163 -12.72 7.53 -12.00
C LEU A 163 -13.92 7.35 -11.05
N LYS A 164 -15.13 7.54 -11.54
CA LYS A 164 -16.35 7.34 -10.75
C LYS A 164 -16.48 5.88 -10.27
N LEU A 165 -16.22 4.92 -11.14
CA LEU A 165 -16.27 3.50 -10.81
C LEU A 165 -15.22 3.13 -9.74
N ALA A 166 -14.02 3.70 -9.84
CA ALA A 166 -12.94 3.51 -8.87
C ALA A 166 -13.15 4.31 -7.55
N GLY A 167 -14.15 5.21 -7.52
CA GLY A 167 -14.43 6.07 -6.37
C GLY A 167 -13.45 7.24 -6.22
N MET A 168 -12.71 7.58 -7.28
CA MET A 168 -11.72 8.68 -7.34
C MET A 168 -12.44 10.00 -7.63
N ASN A 169 -13.21 10.49 -6.66
CA ASN A 169 -14.15 11.60 -6.87
C ASN A 169 -13.48 12.99 -6.83
N ASP A 170 -12.28 13.08 -6.26
CA ASP A 170 -11.53 14.32 -6.14
C ASP A 170 -10.45 14.45 -7.23
N THR A 171 -10.32 13.45 -8.11
CA THR A 171 -9.38 13.46 -9.24
C THR A 171 -9.99 14.21 -10.42
N GLN A 172 -9.24 15.21 -10.96
CA GLN A 172 -9.64 16.02 -12.09
C GLN A 172 -8.68 15.78 -13.26
N LEU A 173 -9.19 15.20 -14.34
CA LEU A 173 -8.37 14.86 -15.51
C LEU A 173 -7.79 16.13 -16.15
N GLY A 174 -6.52 16.06 -16.54
CA GLY A 174 -5.84 17.14 -17.25
C GLY A 174 -6.54 17.48 -18.57
N ALA A 175 -6.69 18.77 -18.85
CA ALA A 175 -7.29 19.25 -20.09
C ALA A 175 -6.33 19.11 -21.28
N ASP A 176 -6.85 19.20 -22.51
CA ASP A 176 -6.09 19.33 -23.76
C ASP A 176 -5.01 18.24 -23.99
N GLY A 177 -5.23 17.04 -23.41
CA GLY A 177 -4.29 15.93 -23.53
C GLY A 177 -3.10 15.99 -22.54
N TYR A 178 -3.05 16.98 -21.67
CA TYR A 178 -2.02 17.11 -20.63
C TYR A 178 -2.29 16.18 -19.45
N TRP A 179 -2.28 14.87 -19.70
CA TRP A 179 -2.59 13.86 -18.69
C TRP A 179 -1.69 13.95 -17.45
N GLY A 180 -0.41 14.37 -17.57
CA GLY A 180 0.50 14.58 -16.43
C GLY A 180 0.11 15.77 -15.54
N LEU A 181 -0.82 16.63 -15.97
CA LEU A 181 -1.40 17.72 -15.18
C LEU A 181 -2.76 17.34 -14.56
N THR A 182 -3.14 16.08 -14.62
CA THR A 182 -4.29 15.57 -13.85
C THR A 182 -4.10 15.92 -12.38
N GLN A 183 -5.11 16.59 -11.79
CA GLN A 183 -5.09 16.92 -10.37
C GLN A 183 -5.50 15.70 -9.58
N ILE A 184 -4.58 15.19 -8.80
CA ILE A 184 -4.75 13.98 -7.97
C ILE A 184 -4.67 14.30 -6.49
N THR A 185 -5.23 13.43 -5.66
CA THR A 185 -5.11 13.46 -4.21
C THR A 185 -4.53 12.14 -3.70
N ALA A 186 -3.82 12.15 -2.58
CA ALA A 186 -3.28 10.91 -2.01
C ALA A 186 -4.40 9.92 -1.63
N ALA A 187 -5.57 10.43 -1.25
CA ALA A 187 -6.74 9.59 -0.96
C ALA A 187 -7.26 8.88 -2.22
N ASP A 188 -7.32 9.57 -3.37
CA ASP A 188 -7.77 8.96 -4.62
C ASP A 188 -6.71 8.03 -5.21
N GLU A 189 -5.43 8.36 -5.09
CA GLU A 189 -4.35 7.46 -5.51
C GLU A 189 -4.34 6.16 -4.70
N LEU A 190 -4.70 6.19 -3.41
CA LEU A 190 -4.90 4.96 -2.65
C LEU A 190 -6.04 4.12 -3.22
N LYS A 191 -7.15 4.75 -3.68
CA LYS A 191 -8.25 4.06 -4.36
C LYS A 191 -7.82 3.51 -5.73
N ALA A 192 -6.97 4.24 -6.47
CA ALA A 192 -6.37 3.73 -7.71
C ALA A 192 -5.58 2.44 -7.46
N LEU A 193 -4.82 2.37 -6.36
CA LEU A 193 -4.13 1.15 -5.95
C LEU A 193 -5.09 0.04 -5.50
N ASP A 194 -6.21 0.40 -4.85
CA ASP A 194 -7.26 -0.55 -4.45
C ASP A 194 -7.95 -1.22 -5.63
N VAL A 195 -7.97 -0.61 -6.80
CA VAL A 195 -8.45 -1.24 -8.04
C VAL A 195 -7.72 -2.56 -8.31
N TYR A 196 -6.42 -2.65 -7.97
CA TYR A 196 -5.59 -3.83 -8.23
C TYR A 196 -5.55 -4.83 -7.07
N THR A 197 -5.99 -4.46 -5.87
CA THR A 197 -5.85 -5.31 -4.67
C THR A 197 -7.17 -5.60 -3.97
N GLY A 198 -8.00 -4.58 -3.77
CA GLY A 198 -9.15 -4.66 -2.87
C GLY A 198 -10.51 -4.67 -3.56
N ASN A 199 -10.77 -3.75 -4.47
CA ASN A 199 -12.10 -3.55 -5.02
C ASN A 199 -12.46 -4.59 -6.10
N PRO A 200 -13.29 -5.61 -5.79
CA PRO A 200 -13.61 -6.69 -6.74
C PRO A 200 -14.52 -6.25 -7.88
N SER A 201 -15.17 -5.09 -7.75
CA SER A 201 -16.17 -4.62 -8.74
C SER A 201 -15.54 -3.85 -9.89
N VAL A 202 -14.29 -3.40 -9.78
CA VAL A 202 -13.62 -2.59 -10.82
C VAL A 202 -12.91 -3.46 -11.84
N LEU A 203 -12.08 -4.41 -11.40
CA LEU A 203 -11.32 -5.31 -12.26
C LEU A 203 -11.48 -6.78 -11.83
N THR A 204 -11.45 -7.69 -12.79
CA THR A 204 -11.38 -9.13 -12.54
C THR A 204 -10.03 -9.52 -11.90
N PRO A 205 -9.94 -10.70 -11.26
CA PRO A 205 -8.67 -11.21 -10.74
C PRO A 205 -7.54 -11.29 -11.77
N ALA A 206 -7.87 -11.62 -13.02
CA ALA A 206 -6.89 -11.73 -14.11
C ALA A 206 -6.33 -10.35 -14.49
N ALA A 207 -7.19 -9.34 -14.65
CA ALA A 207 -6.76 -7.97 -14.94
C ALA A 207 -5.93 -7.36 -13.80
N LYS A 208 -6.34 -7.61 -12.54
CA LYS A 208 -5.55 -7.20 -11.36
C LYS A 208 -4.16 -7.81 -11.37
N ALA A 209 -4.07 -9.12 -11.60
CA ALA A 209 -2.79 -9.83 -11.64
C ALA A 209 -1.88 -9.30 -12.76
N TYR A 210 -2.46 -8.95 -13.93
CA TYR A 210 -1.71 -8.35 -15.03
C TYR A 210 -1.17 -6.96 -14.66
N GLY A 211 -2.00 -6.08 -14.11
CA GLY A 211 -1.56 -4.75 -13.67
C GLY A 211 -0.47 -4.82 -12.59
N LEU A 212 -0.64 -5.67 -11.59
CA LEU A 212 0.37 -5.91 -10.55
C LEU A 212 1.68 -6.46 -11.16
N LYS A 213 1.59 -7.37 -12.13
CA LYS A 213 2.77 -7.85 -12.85
C LYS A 213 3.55 -6.70 -13.47
N LEU A 214 2.88 -5.82 -14.23
CA LEU A 214 3.55 -4.68 -14.88
C LEU A 214 4.20 -3.74 -13.85
N MET A 215 3.49 -3.38 -12.77
CA MET A 215 4.04 -2.54 -11.71
C MET A 215 5.22 -3.20 -10.96
N SER A 216 5.33 -4.53 -10.95
CA SER A 216 6.49 -5.24 -10.39
C SER A 216 7.71 -5.24 -11.32
N GLN A 217 7.52 -4.93 -12.58
CA GLN A 217 8.54 -4.94 -13.66
C GLN A 217 9.04 -3.55 -14.05
N VAL A 218 8.68 -2.51 -13.28
CA VAL A 218 9.22 -1.15 -13.46
C VAL A 218 10.74 -1.19 -13.46
N GLU A 219 11.37 -0.46 -14.39
CA GLU A 219 12.82 -0.39 -14.57
C GLU A 219 13.56 0.02 -13.29
N ALA A 220 14.76 -0.51 -13.11
CA ALA A 220 15.49 -0.44 -11.84
C ALA A 220 15.78 1.00 -11.38
N ASP A 221 16.09 1.90 -12.32
CA ASP A 221 16.35 3.31 -12.09
C ASP A 221 15.11 4.11 -11.66
N GLN A 222 13.91 3.56 -11.90
CA GLN A 222 12.63 4.15 -11.48
C GLN A 222 12.02 3.44 -10.25
N ARG A 223 12.77 2.59 -9.54
CA ARG A 223 12.27 1.88 -8.35
C ARG A 223 12.65 2.56 -7.03
N TRP A 224 12.69 3.87 -7.03
CA TRP A 224 12.88 4.70 -5.83
C TRP A 224 11.55 4.99 -5.11
N GLY A 225 11.61 5.73 -4.01
CA GLY A 225 10.42 6.20 -3.28
C GLY A 225 9.79 5.12 -2.41
N THR A 226 8.52 4.79 -2.64
CA THR A 226 7.77 3.86 -1.78
C THR A 226 8.36 2.45 -1.64
N PRO A 227 9.14 1.88 -2.58
CA PRO A 227 9.84 0.61 -2.37
C PRO A 227 11.01 0.65 -1.37
N TYR A 228 11.51 1.85 -1.04
CA TYR A 228 12.70 1.98 -0.20
C TYR A 228 12.46 1.49 1.23
N GLY A 229 13.27 0.53 1.67
CA GLY A 229 13.14 -0.12 2.98
C GLY A 229 12.12 -1.26 3.02
N ALA A 230 11.56 -1.69 1.87
CA ALA A 230 10.64 -2.80 1.82
C ALA A 230 11.25 -4.09 2.41
N PRO A 231 10.51 -4.84 3.25
CA PRO A 231 11.03 -6.06 3.88
C PRO A 231 11.39 -7.12 2.85
N ALA A 232 12.39 -7.93 3.17
CA ALA A 232 12.74 -9.09 2.35
C ALA A 232 11.54 -10.04 2.19
N GLY A 233 11.35 -10.59 0.99
CA GLY A 233 10.25 -11.50 0.67
C GLY A 233 8.91 -10.82 0.38
N VAL A 234 8.85 -9.50 0.37
CA VAL A 234 7.71 -8.73 -0.11
C VAL A 234 7.89 -8.40 -1.59
N THR A 235 6.87 -8.68 -2.40
CA THR A 235 6.83 -8.22 -3.80
C THR A 235 6.41 -6.76 -3.82
N THR A 236 7.22 -5.92 -4.46
CA THR A 236 6.96 -4.49 -4.62
C THR A 236 6.41 -4.19 -6.00
N HIS A 237 5.31 -3.47 -6.03
CA HIS A 237 4.67 -2.95 -7.24
C HIS A 237 4.70 -1.43 -7.14
N VAL A 238 5.31 -0.74 -8.08
CA VAL A 238 5.58 0.69 -7.98
C VAL A 238 5.19 1.43 -9.25
N LYS A 239 4.80 2.70 -9.10
CA LYS A 239 4.81 3.68 -10.18
C LYS A 239 5.19 5.04 -9.60
N ASN A 240 6.17 5.65 -10.22
CA ASN A 240 6.67 6.97 -9.86
C ASN A 240 6.30 8.01 -10.92
N GLY A 241 6.36 9.28 -10.53
CA GLY A 241 6.18 10.42 -11.41
C GLY A 241 6.90 11.62 -10.84
N TRP A 242 7.51 12.44 -11.71
CA TRP A 242 8.26 13.63 -11.32
C TRP A 242 8.27 14.67 -12.43
N LEU A 243 8.09 15.91 -12.06
CA LEU A 243 8.19 17.02 -13.01
C LEU A 243 8.47 18.35 -12.29
N PRO A 244 9.30 19.23 -12.87
CA PRO A 244 9.46 20.59 -12.40
C PRO A 244 8.36 21.48 -12.98
N ARG A 245 7.90 22.45 -12.19
CA ARG A 245 6.96 23.48 -12.62
C ARG A 245 7.39 24.86 -12.12
N ALA A 246 6.98 25.92 -12.82
CA ALA A 246 7.24 27.29 -12.40
C ALA A 246 6.60 27.63 -11.04
N THR A 247 5.47 26.99 -10.72
CA THR A 247 4.82 27.04 -9.41
C THR A 247 5.10 25.76 -8.64
N HIS A 248 5.28 25.84 -7.32
CA HIS A 248 5.49 24.68 -6.44
C HIS A 248 6.71 23.79 -6.78
N GLY A 249 7.72 24.30 -7.46
CA GLY A 249 8.98 23.61 -7.71
C GLY A 249 8.82 22.20 -8.31
N TRP A 250 9.56 21.24 -7.80
CA TRP A 250 9.44 19.84 -8.23
C TRP A 250 8.25 19.14 -7.57
N ARG A 251 7.42 18.48 -8.40
CA ARG A 251 6.49 17.43 -7.97
C ARG A 251 7.24 16.13 -8.03
N VAL A 252 7.18 15.36 -6.94
CA VAL A 252 7.78 14.03 -6.88
C VAL A 252 6.80 13.12 -6.16
N HIS A 253 6.39 12.03 -6.82
CA HIS A 253 5.33 11.15 -6.33
C HIS A 253 5.75 9.69 -6.45
N SER A 254 5.27 8.88 -5.52
CA SER A 254 5.47 7.43 -5.57
C SER A 254 4.24 6.70 -5.05
N LEU A 255 3.76 5.77 -5.86
CA LEU A 255 2.68 4.85 -5.52
C LEU A 255 3.24 3.44 -5.35
N GLY A 256 2.87 2.76 -4.28
CA GLY A 256 3.38 1.42 -3.98
C GLY A 256 2.32 0.46 -3.46
N ILE A 257 2.39 -0.79 -3.93
CA ILE A 257 1.65 -1.94 -3.39
C ILE A 257 2.67 -2.99 -2.96
N PHE A 258 2.47 -3.55 -1.78
CA PHE A 258 3.42 -4.45 -1.12
C PHE A 258 2.70 -5.72 -0.70
N THR A 259 3.03 -6.84 -1.37
CA THR A 259 2.32 -8.11 -1.21
C THR A 259 3.24 -9.27 -0.84
N SER A 260 2.75 -10.11 0.05
CA SER A 260 3.30 -11.44 0.36
C SER A 260 2.18 -12.28 1.01
N PRO A 261 2.39 -13.55 1.36
CA PRO A 261 1.40 -14.31 2.10
C PRO A 261 0.94 -13.67 3.41
N THR A 262 1.80 -12.85 4.03
CA THR A 262 1.53 -12.18 5.31
C THR A 262 1.41 -10.67 5.25
N LYS A 263 1.64 -10.05 4.09
CA LYS A 263 1.62 -8.59 3.89
C LYS A 263 0.70 -8.21 2.74
N ASP A 264 -0.09 -7.14 2.95
CA ASP A 264 -0.97 -6.57 1.93
C ASP A 264 -1.24 -5.11 2.29
N TYR A 265 -0.33 -4.23 1.92
CA TYR A 265 -0.47 -2.80 2.20
C TYR A 265 -0.09 -1.94 1.00
N ARG A 266 -0.59 -0.73 1.00
CA ARG A 266 -0.48 0.25 -0.09
C ARG A 266 -0.09 1.60 0.47
N MET A 267 0.70 2.35 -0.31
CA MET A 267 1.09 3.73 -0.03
C MET A 267 0.93 4.59 -1.28
N ALA A 268 0.36 5.76 -1.09
CA ALA A 268 0.44 6.87 -2.03
C ALA A 268 1.12 8.03 -1.30
N VAL A 269 2.27 8.49 -1.79
CA VAL A 269 3.01 9.62 -1.24
C VAL A 269 3.22 10.64 -2.35
N LEU A 270 2.69 11.84 -2.14
CA LEU A 270 2.71 12.96 -3.08
C LEU A 270 3.47 14.12 -2.45
N THR A 271 4.40 14.72 -3.20
CA THR A 271 5.15 15.88 -2.74
C THR A 271 5.24 16.98 -3.80
N GLN A 272 5.28 18.23 -3.37
CA GLN A 272 5.57 19.41 -4.19
C GLN A 272 6.34 20.44 -3.36
N ASP A 273 6.68 21.57 -3.96
CA ASP A 273 7.54 22.58 -3.36
C ASP A 273 8.96 22.03 -3.05
N ASN A 274 9.33 20.92 -3.70
CA ASN A 274 10.67 20.37 -3.57
C ASN A 274 11.69 21.27 -4.28
N ALA A 275 12.82 21.53 -3.62
CA ALA A 275 13.92 22.28 -4.20
C ALA A 275 14.59 21.52 -5.36
N SER A 276 14.54 20.18 -5.33
CA SER A 276 15.06 19.27 -6.34
C SER A 276 14.23 17.98 -6.40
N GLU A 277 14.39 17.20 -7.45
CA GLU A 277 13.81 15.86 -7.56
C GLU A 277 14.32 14.97 -6.43
N SER A 278 15.63 14.94 -6.21
CA SER A 278 16.27 14.13 -5.16
C SER A 278 15.75 14.47 -3.75
N TYR A 279 15.46 15.74 -3.47
CA TYR A 279 14.87 16.15 -2.20
C TYR A 279 13.50 15.50 -2.00
N GLY A 280 12.64 15.53 -3.02
CA GLY A 280 11.32 14.87 -2.95
C GLY A 280 11.42 13.35 -2.80
N ILE A 281 12.36 12.71 -3.53
CA ILE A 281 12.65 11.28 -3.39
C ILE A 281 13.02 10.95 -1.94
N ASP A 282 13.92 11.73 -1.32
CA ASP A 282 14.34 11.52 0.07
C ASP A 282 13.16 11.64 1.04
N THR A 283 12.28 12.63 0.87
CA THR A 283 11.07 12.75 1.71
C THR A 283 10.20 11.50 1.62
N ILE A 284 9.94 11.02 0.41
CA ILE A 284 9.13 9.82 0.20
C ILE A 284 9.79 8.59 0.83
N GLN A 285 11.10 8.44 0.67
CA GLN A 285 11.86 7.31 1.21
C GLN A 285 11.90 7.29 2.74
N LEU A 286 11.95 8.45 3.39
CA LEU A 286 11.85 8.56 4.85
C LEU A 286 10.48 8.07 5.35
N ILE A 287 9.39 8.49 4.72
CA ILE A 287 8.03 8.01 5.04
C ILE A 287 7.92 6.51 4.78
N ALA A 288 8.37 6.04 3.61
CA ALA A 288 8.33 4.64 3.24
C ALA A 288 9.08 3.75 4.25
N SER A 289 10.28 4.17 4.66
CA SER A 289 11.07 3.46 5.66
C SER A 289 10.34 3.32 7.00
N ALA A 290 9.69 4.38 7.48
CA ALA A 290 8.88 4.33 8.71
C ALA A 290 7.73 3.33 8.56
N VAL A 291 6.99 3.38 7.44
CA VAL A 291 5.88 2.46 7.17
C VAL A 291 6.36 1.02 7.07
N HIS A 292 7.42 0.76 6.30
CA HIS A 292 7.95 -0.59 6.12
C HIS A 292 8.50 -1.19 7.41
N HIS A 293 9.22 -0.36 8.20
CA HIS A 293 9.72 -0.80 9.50
C HIS A 293 8.57 -1.25 10.38
N ASP A 294 7.56 -0.41 10.58
CA ASP A 294 6.50 -0.67 11.54
C ASP A 294 5.53 -1.77 11.10
N LEU A 295 5.20 -1.83 9.82
CA LEU A 295 4.37 -2.91 9.26
C LEU A 295 5.16 -4.20 9.05
N GLY A 296 6.50 -4.15 9.00
CA GLY A 296 7.41 -5.28 8.81
C GLY A 296 7.96 -5.89 10.09
N ALA A 297 8.14 -5.07 11.11
CA ALA A 297 8.87 -5.43 12.33
C ALA A 297 8.05 -6.28 13.32
N PRO A 298 8.72 -7.09 14.16
CA PRO A 298 8.10 -7.67 15.36
C PRO A 298 7.64 -6.56 16.31
N VAL A 299 6.54 -6.81 17.04
CA VAL A 299 6.01 -5.87 18.04
C VAL A 299 7.10 -5.54 19.06
N GLY A 300 7.41 -4.24 19.24
CA GLY A 300 8.41 -3.77 20.23
C GLY A 300 9.76 -3.35 19.67
N SER A 301 9.99 -3.43 18.34
CA SER A 301 11.18 -2.81 17.73
C SER A 301 10.95 -1.31 17.50
N HIS A 302 11.96 -0.50 17.84
CA HIS A 302 11.98 0.95 17.58
C HIS A 302 12.99 1.27 16.48
N ILE A 303 12.68 2.26 15.63
CA ILE A 303 13.65 2.76 14.64
C ILE A 303 14.70 3.59 15.40
N SER A 304 15.96 3.15 15.30
CA SER A 304 17.09 4.03 15.60
C SER A 304 17.31 4.92 14.37
N ALA A 305 16.99 6.21 14.52
CA ALA A 305 17.16 7.28 13.53
C ALA A 305 17.29 6.84 12.06
N LEU A 306 16.26 7.14 11.26
CA LEU A 306 16.34 7.02 9.80
C LEU A 306 17.47 7.94 9.30
N ALA A 307 18.57 7.39 8.85
CA ALA A 307 19.61 8.16 8.20
C ALA A 307 19.11 8.56 6.80
N PRO A 308 19.20 9.85 6.41
CA PRO A 308 19.01 10.22 5.02
C PRO A 308 19.95 9.41 4.14
N HIS A 309 19.45 8.84 3.07
CA HIS A 309 20.29 8.08 2.16
C HIS A 309 21.21 9.04 1.38
N SER A 310 22.44 9.22 1.87
CA SER A 310 23.52 9.91 1.15
C SER A 310 24.17 8.96 0.15
N GLY A 311 23.45 8.56 -0.90
CA GLY A 311 23.99 7.54 -1.78
C GLY A 311 23.30 7.35 -3.12
N ASN A 312 22.43 8.26 -3.53
CA ASN A 312 21.98 8.25 -4.91
C ASN A 312 23.00 9.02 -5.75
N THR A 313 23.73 8.32 -6.63
CA THR A 313 24.41 8.97 -7.75
C THR A 313 23.33 9.73 -8.51
N GLN A 314 23.33 11.06 -8.37
CA GLN A 314 22.36 11.95 -9.02
C GLN A 314 22.30 11.61 -10.51
N ALA A 315 21.22 10.94 -10.91
CA ALA A 315 20.78 11.04 -12.28
C ALA A 315 20.50 12.54 -12.56
N PRO A 316 20.80 13.06 -13.74
CA PRO A 316 20.49 14.45 -14.05
C PRO A 316 19.02 14.72 -13.78
N GLU A 317 18.71 15.81 -13.07
CA GLU A 317 17.35 16.23 -12.74
C GLU A 317 16.60 16.63 -14.02
N VAL A 318 15.91 15.68 -14.62
CA VAL A 318 15.17 15.85 -15.87
C VAL A 318 13.73 15.49 -15.62
N SER A 319 12.81 16.33 -16.10
CA SER A 319 11.36 16.04 -16.07
C SER A 319 11.07 14.65 -16.66
N ASP A 320 10.07 13.95 -16.13
CA ASP A 320 9.56 12.72 -16.74
C ASP A 320 8.82 12.96 -18.08
N GLY A 321 8.72 14.22 -18.51
CA GLY A 321 8.12 14.62 -19.78
C GLY A 321 6.58 14.53 -19.81
N SER A 322 5.95 14.23 -18.71
CA SER A 322 4.48 14.06 -18.59
C SER A 322 3.68 15.35 -18.75
N ALA A 323 4.37 16.50 -18.77
CA ALA A 323 3.78 17.81 -18.98
C ALA A 323 4.75 18.73 -19.73
N PRO A 324 4.25 19.75 -20.48
CA PRO A 324 5.12 20.70 -21.13
C PRO A 324 5.92 21.51 -20.10
N PHE A 325 7.13 21.88 -20.47
CA PHE A 325 7.97 22.79 -19.69
C PHE A 325 7.31 24.17 -19.59
N GLY A 326 7.07 24.64 -18.38
CA GLY A 326 6.53 25.97 -18.11
C GLY A 326 5.10 25.99 -17.60
N PRO A 327 4.59 27.16 -17.17
CA PRO A 327 3.22 27.28 -16.75
C PRO A 327 2.31 27.07 -17.96
N VAL A 328 1.37 26.13 -17.86
CA VAL A 328 0.22 26.14 -18.77
C VAL A 328 -0.59 27.37 -18.39
N ALA A 329 -0.78 28.30 -19.33
CA ALA A 329 -1.70 29.40 -19.14
C ALA A 329 -3.11 28.79 -18.96
N HIS A 330 -3.71 29.03 -17.81
CA HIS A 330 -5.10 28.67 -17.50
C HIS A 330 -6.01 29.77 -17.98
#